data_3d7a4beac1614c49e365e4b73603eabb
#
_entry.id   3d7a4beac1614c49e365e4b73603eabb
#
_cell.length_a   1.000
_cell.length_b   1.000
_cell.length_c   1.000
_cell.angle_alpha   90.00
_cell.angle_beta   90.00
_cell.angle_gamma   90.00
#
_symmetry.space_group_name_H-M   'P 1'
#
loop_
_entity.id
_entity.type
_entity.pdbx_description
1 polymer ?
#
loop_
_entity_poly.entity_id
_entity_poly.type
_entity_poly.pdbx_seq_one_letter_code
_entity_poly.pdbx_strand_id
1 'polypeptide(L)'
;MSEQLIERIRNKDQLAMNQLYREYIGLLSSVCYRYVPMEDDVKDILQNSFIKIFTSISALEYRGEDAFRNWMVRVVVNEALLFLKNRKKLQYTDVGTATLQQIADEGEPEIERLSSAELHQLISELPDGYRTVVNLYVFEGYSHKEIAKLLNKSENTVSSLLQRGRKKLKTILEKEGYV
;
A
#
# COMPACT_ATOMS: atom_id res chain seq x y z
N MET A 1 -20.67 8.08 -2.16
CA MET A 1 -21.06 7.84 -0.73
C MET A 1 -21.77 9.05 -0.14
N SER A 2 -22.83 8.86 0.64
CA SER A 2 -23.56 9.98 1.27
C SER A 2 -23.23 10.08 2.77
N GLU A 3 -23.30 11.30 3.32
CA GLU A 3 -23.17 11.54 4.76
C GLU A 3 -24.22 10.75 5.57
N GLN A 4 -25.42 10.59 4.98
CA GLN A 4 -26.49 9.77 5.59
C GLN A 4 -26.08 8.31 5.80
N LEU A 5 -25.31 7.71 4.88
CA LEU A 5 -24.84 6.33 5.04
C LEU A 5 -23.85 6.24 6.22
N ILE A 6 -22.98 7.23 6.37
CA ILE A 6 -22.03 7.28 7.49
C ILE A 6 -22.78 7.39 8.83
N GLU A 7 -23.81 8.25 8.89
CA GLU A 7 -24.60 8.41 10.10
C GLU A 7 -25.33 7.10 10.50
N ARG A 8 -25.88 6.38 9.53
CA ARG A 8 -26.46 5.07 9.77
C ARG A 8 -25.43 4.05 10.30
N ILE A 9 -24.19 4.08 9.76
CA ILE A 9 -23.12 3.19 10.26
C ILE A 9 -22.72 3.55 11.68
N ARG A 10 -22.65 4.85 12.03
CA ARG A 10 -22.44 5.33 13.41
C ARG A 10 -23.47 4.77 14.38
N ASN A 11 -24.71 4.66 13.91
CA ASN A 11 -25.83 4.09 14.66
C ASN A 11 -25.85 2.53 14.60
N LYS A 12 -24.76 1.89 14.14
CA LYS A 12 -24.60 0.43 14.05
C LYS A 12 -25.62 -0.27 13.16
N ASP A 13 -26.14 0.41 12.14
CA ASP A 13 -27.04 -0.18 11.14
C ASP A 13 -26.28 -1.22 10.30
N GLN A 14 -26.64 -2.48 10.46
CA GLN A 14 -26.00 -3.62 9.78
C GLN A 14 -26.15 -3.54 8.25
N LEU A 15 -27.27 -3.04 7.74
CA LEU A 15 -27.47 -2.90 6.30
C LEU A 15 -26.56 -1.83 5.73
N ALA A 16 -26.38 -0.73 6.45
CA ALA A 16 -25.45 0.33 6.07
C ALA A 16 -23.98 -0.14 6.11
N MET A 17 -23.59 -0.93 7.12
CA MET A 17 -22.27 -1.53 7.22
C MET A 17 -22.01 -2.52 6.07
N ASN A 18 -22.99 -3.37 5.74
CA ASN A 18 -22.89 -4.30 4.61
C ASN A 18 -22.80 -3.56 3.27
N GLN A 19 -23.53 -2.45 3.11
CA GLN A 19 -23.44 -1.61 1.92
C GLN A 19 -22.04 -1.05 1.74
N LEU A 20 -21.46 -0.45 2.79
CA LEU A 20 -20.08 0.05 2.76
C LEU A 20 -19.08 -1.06 2.39
N TYR A 21 -19.19 -2.21 3.04
CA TYR A 21 -18.32 -3.36 2.77
C TYR A 21 -18.35 -3.73 1.28
N ARG A 22 -19.53 -3.93 0.71
CA ARG A 22 -19.69 -4.33 -0.70
C ARG A 22 -19.15 -3.27 -1.68
N GLU A 23 -19.33 -1.99 -1.34
CA GLU A 23 -18.89 -0.88 -2.18
C GLU A 23 -17.37 -0.76 -2.24
N TYR A 24 -16.67 -1.02 -1.11
CA TYR A 24 -15.23 -0.76 -1.01
C TYR A 24 -14.36 -2.01 -0.94
N ILE A 25 -14.90 -3.21 -0.76
CA ILE A 25 -14.08 -4.43 -0.61
C ILE A 25 -13.16 -4.66 -1.81
N GLY A 26 -13.60 -4.41 -3.04
CA GLY A 26 -12.79 -4.57 -4.25
C GLY A 26 -11.60 -3.62 -4.27
N LEU A 27 -11.83 -2.34 -4.00
CA LEU A 27 -10.77 -1.33 -3.92
C LEU A 27 -9.77 -1.67 -2.81
N LEU A 28 -10.26 -1.94 -1.61
CA LEU A 28 -9.41 -2.19 -0.45
C LEU A 28 -8.62 -3.50 -0.59
N SER A 29 -9.19 -4.51 -1.25
CA SER A 29 -8.48 -5.74 -1.61
C SER A 29 -7.34 -5.47 -2.57
N SER A 30 -7.57 -4.68 -3.64
CA SER A 30 -6.50 -4.30 -4.57
C SER A 30 -5.36 -3.57 -3.88
N VAL A 31 -5.68 -2.65 -2.94
CA VAL A 31 -4.67 -1.98 -2.12
C VAL A 31 -3.89 -3.00 -1.30
N CYS A 32 -4.56 -3.92 -0.62
CA CYS A 32 -3.94 -4.91 0.25
C CYS A 32 -3.01 -5.87 -0.52
N TYR A 33 -3.43 -6.35 -1.69
CA TYR A 33 -2.63 -7.24 -2.56
C TYR A 33 -1.30 -6.62 -3.00
N ARG A 34 -1.21 -5.28 -3.10
CA ARG A 34 0.08 -4.62 -3.39
C ARG A 34 1.11 -4.82 -2.29
N TYR A 35 0.68 -5.05 -1.04
CA TYR A 35 1.57 -5.25 0.11
C TYR A 35 1.82 -6.73 0.41
N VAL A 36 0.79 -7.57 0.34
CA VAL A 36 0.86 -8.99 0.64
C VAL A 36 0.20 -9.80 -0.48
N PRO A 37 0.94 -10.74 -1.11
CA PRO A 37 0.42 -11.49 -2.26
C PRO A 37 -0.45 -12.69 -1.88
N MET A 38 -0.42 -13.13 -0.62
CA MET A 38 -1.13 -14.33 -0.18
C MET A 38 -2.57 -14.01 0.17
N GLU A 39 -3.52 -14.73 -0.44
CA GLU A 39 -4.95 -14.47 -0.30
C GLU A 39 -5.44 -14.53 1.16
N ASP A 40 -4.96 -15.50 1.93
CA ASP A 40 -5.37 -15.65 3.34
C ASP A 40 -4.85 -14.48 4.20
N ASP A 41 -3.61 -14.02 3.94
CA ASP A 41 -3.07 -12.83 4.60
C ASP A 41 -3.91 -11.58 4.27
N VAL A 42 -4.34 -11.45 3.00
CA VAL A 42 -5.20 -10.34 2.56
C VAL A 42 -6.55 -10.38 3.28
N LYS A 43 -7.18 -11.54 3.41
CA LYS A 43 -8.45 -11.73 4.14
C LYS A 43 -8.31 -11.28 5.61
N ASP A 44 -7.25 -11.68 6.29
CA ASP A 44 -7.00 -11.32 7.68
C ASP A 44 -6.79 -9.81 7.86
N ILE A 45 -5.99 -9.21 6.98
CA ILE A 45 -5.74 -7.76 6.99
C ILE A 45 -7.03 -6.99 6.73
N LEU A 46 -7.83 -7.41 5.74
CA LEU A 46 -9.09 -6.74 5.42
C LEU A 46 -10.10 -6.87 6.55
N GLN A 47 -10.21 -8.03 7.19
CA GLN A 47 -11.08 -8.22 8.36
C GLN A 47 -10.72 -7.24 9.48
N ASN A 48 -9.43 -7.15 9.85
CA ASN A 48 -8.95 -6.22 10.85
C ASN A 48 -9.17 -4.76 10.43
N SER A 49 -8.96 -4.45 9.15
CA SER A 49 -9.19 -3.12 8.59
C SER A 49 -10.66 -2.70 8.69
N PHE A 50 -11.60 -3.56 8.31
CA PHE A 50 -13.02 -3.25 8.43
C PHE A 50 -13.48 -3.12 9.89
N ILE A 51 -12.96 -3.93 10.81
CA ILE A 51 -13.21 -3.74 12.25
C ILE A 51 -12.75 -2.33 12.67
N LYS A 52 -11.54 -1.90 12.27
CA LYS A 52 -11.04 -0.57 12.59
C LYS A 52 -11.84 0.54 11.92
N ILE A 53 -12.23 0.39 10.66
CA ILE A 53 -13.09 1.33 9.95
C ILE A 53 -14.39 1.53 10.71
N PHE A 54 -15.12 0.46 11.03
CA PHE A 54 -16.40 0.54 11.72
C PHE A 54 -16.31 1.07 13.15
N THR A 55 -15.23 0.78 13.86
CA THR A 55 -15.03 1.30 15.23
C THR A 55 -14.58 2.75 15.25
N SER A 56 -13.84 3.21 14.23
CA SER A 56 -13.30 4.58 14.18
C SER A 56 -14.19 5.58 13.45
N ILE A 57 -15.21 5.10 12.71
CA ILE A 57 -16.10 5.96 11.90
C ILE A 57 -16.88 6.95 12.76
N SER A 58 -17.12 6.63 14.04
CA SER A 58 -17.82 7.51 14.98
C SER A 58 -17.07 8.81 15.27
N ALA A 59 -15.72 8.74 15.28
CA ALA A 59 -14.86 9.89 15.52
C ALA A 59 -14.41 10.59 14.23
N LEU A 60 -14.79 10.06 13.06
CA LEU A 60 -14.38 10.59 11.77
C LEU A 60 -15.22 11.80 11.40
N GLU A 61 -14.58 12.94 11.07
CA GLU A 61 -15.21 14.06 10.41
C GLU A 61 -15.34 13.75 8.91
N TYR A 62 -16.57 13.65 8.40
CA TYR A 62 -16.80 13.41 6.98
C TYR A 62 -16.52 14.67 6.16
N ARG A 63 -15.56 14.61 5.27
CA ARG A 63 -15.11 15.69 4.39
C ARG A 63 -15.29 15.36 2.91
N GLY A 64 -16.29 14.55 2.58
CA GLY A 64 -16.56 14.09 1.21
C GLY A 64 -16.02 12.69 0.92
N GLU A 65 -16.46 12.17 -0.21
CA GLU A 65 -16.19 10.76 -0.61
C GLU A 65 -14.71 10.48 -0.80
N ASP A 66 -13.97 11.35 -1.47
CA ASP A 66 -12.55 11.15 -1.73
C ASP A 66 -11.73 11.13 -0.43
N ALA A 67 -12.02 12.05 0.49
CA ALA A 67 -11.35 12.09 1.79
C ALA A 67 -11.64 10.81 2.60
N PHE A 68 -12.88 10.33 2.55
CA PHE A 68 -13.30 9.11 3.22
C PHE A 68 -12.63 7.86 2.60
N ARG A 69 -12.62 7.75 1.27
CA ARG A 69 -11.92 6.69 0.56
C ARG A 69 -10.45 6.65 0.92
N ASN A 70 -9.76 7.79 0.86
CA ASN A 70 -8.35 7.90 1.21
C ASN A 70 -8.07 7.53 2.68
N TRP A 71 -8.99 7.87 3.58
CA TRP A 71 -8.89 7.44 4.98
C TRP A 71 -8.99 5.92 5.12
N MET A 72 -9.94 5.26 4.44
CA MET A 72 -10.04 3.79 4.46
C MET A 72 -8.81 3.12 3.87
N VAL A 73 -8.27 3.65 2.77
CA VAL A 73 -7.02 3.17 2.17
C VAL A 73 -5.88 3.25 3.19
N ARG A 74 -5.74 4.36 3.90
CA ARG A 74 -4.73 4.51 4.96
C ARG A 74 -4.90 3.49 6.09
N VAL A 75 -6.14 3.16 6.46
CA VAL A 75 -6.39 2.10 7.46
C VAL A 75 -5.84 0.77 6.96
N VAL A 76 -6.15 0.37 5.72
CA VAL A 76 -5.68 -0.88 5.13
C VAL A 76 -4.15 -0.90 5.00
N VAL A 77 -3.54 0.18 4.52
CA VAL A 77 -2.08 0.30 4.42
C VAL A 77 -1.42 0.11 5.79
N ASN A 78 -1.95 0.78 6.83
CA ASN A 78 -1.42 0.65 8.18
C ASN A 78 -1.54 -0.79 8.72
N GLU A 79 -2.67 -1.47 8.46
CA GLU A 79 -2.84 -2.88 8.84
C GLU A 79 -1.89 -3.80 8.10
N ALA A 80 -1.70 -3.59 6.80
CA ALA A 80 -0.74 -4.35 6.01
C ALA A 80 0.70 -4.18 6.51
N LEU A 81 1.10 -2.94 6.84
CA LEU A 81 2.41 -2.66 7.42
C LEU A 81 2.59 -3.30 8.81
N LEU A 82 1.56 -3.26 9.64
CA LEU A 82 1.57 -3.92 10.96
C LEU A 82 1.71 -5.43 10.81
N PHE A 83 0.96 -6.03 9.89
CA PHE A 83 1.02 -7.45 9.57
C PHE A 83 2.44 -7.86 9.13
N LEU A 84 3.03 -7.14 8.17
CA LEU A 84 4.38 -7.39 7.69
C LEU A 84 5.42 -7.27 8.80
N LYS A 85 5.29 -6.25 9.67
CA LYS A 85 6.16 -6.07 10.84
C LYS A 85 6.09 -7.26 11.79
N ASN A 86 4.89 -7.73 12.11
CA ASN A 86 4.67 -8.84 13.04
C ASN A 86 5.18 -10.17 12.47
N ARG A 87 5.08 -10.37 11.15
CA ARG A 87 5.61 -11.56 10.46
C ARG A 87 7.14 -11.63 10.43
N LYS A 88 7.85 -10.63 10.93
CA LYS A 88 9.32 -10.48 10.84
C LYS A 88 9.85 -10.57 9.39
N LYS A 89 8.98 -10.50 8.38
CA LYS A 89 9.34 -10.55 6.96
C LYS A 89 9.83 -9.20 6.41
N LEU A 90 9.71 -8.13 7.18
CA LEU A 90 10.47 -6.90 6.97
C LEU A 90 11.91 -7.08 7.49
N GLN A 91 12.52 -8.25 7.25
CA GLN A 91 13.98 -8.31 7.18
C GLN A 91 14.36 -7.49 5.93
N TYR A 92 14.45 -6.18 6.14
CA TYR A 92 15.34 -5.38 5.33
C TYR A 92 16.70 -6.02 5.56
N THR A 93 17.13 -6.89 4.67
CA THR A 93 18.49 -7.35 4.64
C THR A 93 19.30 -6.07 4.67
N ASP A 94 20.02 -5.82 5.74
CA ASP A 94 21.11 -4.86 5.77
C ASP A 94 22.10 -5.35 4.73
N VAL A 95 21.79 -5.05 3.49
CA VAL A 95 22.73 -5.18 2.39
C VAL A 95 23.66 -4.01 2.58
N GLY A 96 24.82 -4.35 3.12
CA GLY A 96 25.88 -3.48 3.55
C GLY A 96 25.94 -2.15 2.83
N THR A 97 26.33 -1.15 3.54
CA THR A 97 26.72 0.18 3.09
C THR A 97 27.56 0.14 1.81
N ALA A 98 26.92 -0.21 0.70
CA ALA A 98 27.49 -0.02 -0.62
C ALA A 98 27.29 1.45 -0.95
N THR A 99 28.41 2.13 -1.02
CA THR A 99 28.62 3.49 -1.44
C THR A 99 27.56 3.96 -2.43
N LEU A 100 26.88 5.06 -2.06
CA LEU A 100 25.96 5.80 -2.93
C LEU A 100 26.69 6.26 -4.17
N GLN A 101 26.76 5.44 -5.20
CA GLN A 101 26.94 5.97 -6.54
C GLN A 101 25.60 6.58 -6.94
N GLN A 102 25.61 7.89 -7.12
CA GLN A 102 24.53 8.62 -7.77
C GLN A 102 24.35 7.99 -9.16
N ILE A 103 23.40 7.10 -9.28
CA ILE A 103 22.94 6.65 -10.58
C ILE A 103 22.03 7.77 -11.06
N ALA A 104 22.40 8.40 -12.18
CA ALA A 104 21.58 9.38 -12.86
C ALA A 104 20.15 8.82 -13.02
N ASP A 105 19.17 9.70 -12.89
CA ASP A 105 17.76 9.44 -13.12
C ASP A 105 17.59 9.06 -14.60
N GLU A 106 17.78 7.79 -14.92
CA GLU A 106 17.46 7.24 -16.24
C GLU A 106 15.93 7.18 -16.32
N GLY A 107 15.35 8.00 -17.18
CA GLY A 107 13.95 8.28 -17.39
C GLY A 107 12.97 7.18 -16.99
N GLU A 108 11.81 7.59 -16.50
CA GLU A 108 10.72 6.69 -16.14
C GLU A 108 10.40 5.78 -17.33
N PRO A 109 10.37 4.45 -17.15
CA PRO A 109 9.95 3.55 -18.22
C PRO A 109 8.53 3.87 -18.63
N GLU A 110 8.20 3.83 -19.90
CA GLU A 110 6.83 4.00 -20.42
C GLU A 110 5.93 2.87 -19.89
N ILE A 111 5.38 3.09 -18.71
CA ILE A 111 4.46 2.15 -18.01
C ILE A 111 3.05 2.21 -18.61
N GLU A 112 2.81 3.07 -19.60
CA GLU A 112 1.49 3.30 -20.21
C GLU A 112 0.86 2.06 -20.88
N ARG A 113 1.62 0.98 -21.07
CA ARG A 113 1.16 -0.25 -21.72
C ARG A 113 0.71 -1.35 -20.76
N LEU A 114 0.92 -1.19 -19.45
CA LEU A 114 0.59 -2.22 -18.47
C LEU A 114 -0.84 -2.07 -17.96
N SER A 115 -1.58 -3.14 -17.96
CA SER A 115 -2.83 -3.21 -17.21
C SER A 115 -2.55 -3.16 -15.70
N SER A 116 -3.53 -2.72 -14.92
CA SER A 116 -3.41 -2.71 -13.45
C SER A 116 -3.10 -4.11 -12.88
N ALA A 117 -3.59 -5.17 -13.50
CA ALA A 117 -3.35 -6.55 -13.07
C ALA A 117 -1.88 -6.96 -13.30
N GLU A 118 -1.33 -6.65 -14.48
CA GLU A 118 0.08 -6.92 -14.79
C GLU A 118 1.01 -6.14 -13.88
N LEU A 119 0.71 -4.86 -13.64
CA LEU A 119 1.48 -4.03 -12.71
C LEU A 119 1.47 -4.62 -11.28
N HIS A 120 0.32 -5.09 -10.79
CA HIS A 120 0.22 -5.76 -9.50
C HIS A 120 1.06 -7.04 -9.45
N GLN A 121 1.06 -7.84 -10.51
CA GLN A 121 1.88 -9.06 -10.59
C GLN A 121 3.36 -8.72 -10.50
N LEU A 122 3.85 -7.78 -11.31
CA LEU A 122 5.25 -7.35 -11.31
C LEU A 122 5.69 -6.80 -9.94
N ILE A 123 4.84 -6.02 -9.28
CA ILE A 123 5.12 -5.50 -7.94
C ILE A 123 5.16 -6.63 -6.91
N SER A 124 4.33 -7.67 -7.05
CA SER A 124 4.30 -8.81 -6.13
C SER A 124 5.60 -9.64 -6.14
N GLU A 125 6.36 -9.57 -7.23
CA GLU A 125 7.67 -10.23 -7.35
C GLU A 125 8.81 -9.49 -6.62
N LEU A 126 8.57 -8.23 -6.23
CA LEU A 126 9.57 -7.50 -5.45
C LEU A 126 9.68 -8.08 -4.03
N PRO A 127 10.89 -8.17 -3.47
CA PRO A 127 11.08 -8.44 -2.04
C PRO A 127 10.26 -7.48 -1.17
N ASP A 128 9.71 -7.96 -0.06
CA ASP A 128 8.76 -7.23 0.80
C ASP A 128 9.22 -5.78 1.13
N GLY A 129 10.51 -5.59 1.42
CA GLY A 129 11.05 -4.26 1.75
C GLY A 129 11.01 -3.29 0.57
N TYR A 130 11.38 -3.74 -0.62
CA TYR A 130 11.34 -2.91 -1.84
C TYR A 130 9.89 -2.65 -2.25
N ARG A 131 9.07 -3.70 -2.24
CA ARG A 131 7.64 -3.62 -2.53
C ARG A 131 6.93 -2.60 -1.64
N THR A 132 7.18 -2.65 -0.34
CA THR A 132 6.60 -1.72 0.62
C THR A 132 6.97 -0.27 0.33
N VAL A 133 8.26 0.02 0.11
CA VAL A 133 8.71 1.40 -0.14
C VAL A 133 8.21 1.92 -1.47
N VAL A 134 8.22 1.09 -2.53
CA VAL A 134 7.68 1.45 -3.84
C VAL A 134 6.18 1.77 -3.73
N ASN A 135 5.40 0.93 -3.06
CA ASN A 135 3.96 1.18 -2.89
C ASN A 135 3.69 2.49 -2.14
N LEU A 136 4.36 2.72 -1.01
CA LEU A 136 4.17 3.94 -0.23
C LEU A 136 4.53 5.20 -1.02
N TYR A 137 5.60 5.15 -1.82
CA TYR A 137 6.04 6.31 -2.60
C TYR A 137 5.19 6.54 -3.84
N VAL A 138 5.00 5.48 -4.67
CA VAL A 138 4.38 5.61 -6.01
C VAL A 138 2.86 5.68 -5.92
N PHE A 139 2.23 4.81 -5.13
CA PHE A 139 0.76 4.70 -5.11
C PHE A 139 0.11 5.51 -3.99
N GLU A 140 0.76 5.57 -2.81
CA GLU A 140 0.18 6.29 -1.68
C GLU A 140 0.69 7.75 -1.59
N GLY A 141 1.70 8.13 -2.40
CA GLY A 141 2.20 9.50 -2.49
C GLY A 141 2.96 10.00 -1.25
N TYR A 142 3.47 9.09 -0.41
CA TYR A 142 4.26 9.48 0.76
C TYR A 142 5.65 9.98 0.36
N SER A 143 6.11 11.05 0.98
CA SER A 143 7.49 11.52 0.87
C SER A 143 8.48 10.57 1.56
N HIS A 144 9.76 10.64 1.20
CA HIS A 144 10.82 9.86 1.85
C HIS A 144 10.82 10.05 3.38
N LYS A 145 10.57 11.27 3.85
CA LYS A 145 10.51 11.60 5.28
C LYS A 145 9.34 10.91 5.99
N GLU A 146 8.18 10.89 5.36
CA GLU A 146 6.99 10.22 5.91
C GLU A 146 7.17 8.71 5.93
N ILE A 147 7.73 8.12 4.85
CA ILE A 147 8.04 6.69 4.77
C ILE A 147 9.07 6.31 5.83
N ALA A 148 10.12 7.12 6.01
CA ALA A 148 11.14 6.91 7.02
C ALA A 148 10.54 6.85 8.42
N LYS A 149 9.65 7.80 8.75
CA LYS A 149 8.91 7.81 10.02
C LYS A 149 8.00 6.59 10.17
N LEU A 150 7.26 6.22 9.13
CA LEU A 150 6.30 5.13 9.13
C LEU A 150 6.97 3.77 9.34
N LEU A 151 8.12 3.57 8.70
CA LEU A 151 8.89 2.33 8.74
C LEU A 151 9.98 2.31 9.84
N ASN A 152 10.13 3.40 10.62
CA ASN A 152 11.20 3.60 11.60
C ASN A 152 12.60 3.37 10.99
N LYS A 153 12.87 4.05 9.87
CA LYS A 153 14.12 4.01 9.12
C LYS A 153 14.68 5.41 8.90
N SER A 154 15.93 5.53 8.44
CA SER A 154 16.45 6.82 7.97
C SER A 154 15.93 7.15 6.57
N GLU A 155 15.88 8.45 6.21
CA GLU A 155 15.52 8.88 4.86
C GLU A 155 16.49 8.32 3.80
N ASN A 156 17.77 8.22 4.14
CA ASN A 156 18.79 7.62 3.26
C ASN A 156 18.50 6.13 3.01
N THR A 157 18.05 5.39 4.03
CA THR A 157 17.65 3.99 3.89
C THR A 157 16.43 3.87 2.95
N VAL A 158 15.43 4.75 3.11
CA VAL A 158 14.25 4.77 2.25
C VAL A 158 14.63 5.07 0.80
N SER A 159 15.46 6.09 0.57
CA SER A 159 15.95 6.45 -0.77
C SER A 159 16.69 5.27 -1.43
N SER A 160 17.58 4.60 -0.70
CA SER A 160 18.32 3.44 -1.19
C SER A 160 17.39 2.26 -1.50
N LEU A 161 16.38 1.99 -0.66
CA LEU A 161 15.40 0.93 -0.89
C LEU A 161 14.54 1.22 -2.14
N LEU A 162 14.11 2.47 -2.30
CA LEU A 162 13.33 2.90 -3.46
C LEU A 162 14.12 2.75 -4.76
N GLN A 163 15.37 3.21 -4.77
CA GLN A 163 16.25 3.08 -5.92
C GLN A 163 16.48 1.61 -6.31
N ARG A 164 16.77 0.75 -5.33
CA ARG A 164 16.95 -0.69 -5.57
C ARG A 164 15.64 -1.36 -6.02
N GLY A 165 14.51 -0.95 -5.44
CA GLY A 165 13.18 -1.41 -5.85
C GLY A 165 12.88 -1.07 -7.30
N ARG A 166 13.13 0.18 -7.73
CA ARG A 166 12.98 0.63 -9.11
C ARG A 166 13.89 -0.15 -10.07
N LYS A 167 15.16 -0.33 -9.71
CA LYS A 167 16.10 -1.13 -10.52
C LYS A 167 15.63 -2.58 -10.67
N LYS A 168 15.17 -3.19 -9.59
CA LYS A 168 14.64 -4.56 -9.64
C LYS A 168 13.39 -4.65 -10.51
N LEU A 169 12.48 -3.69 -10.39
CA LEU A 169 11.28 -3.61 -11.21
C LEU A 169 11.62 -3.46 -12.70
N LYS A 170 12.60 -2.60 -13.04
CA LYS A 170 13.10 -2.46 -14.42
C LYS A 170 13.63 -3.81 -14.96
N THR A 171 14.42 -4.54 -14.17
CA THR A 171 14.92 -5.88 -14.56
C THR A 171 13.78 -6.88 -14.79
N ILE A 172 12.71 -6.83 -14.00
CA ILE A 172 11.54 -7.69 -14.18
C ILE A 172 10.82 -7.31 -15.48
N LEU A 173 10.60 -6.01 -15.73
CA LEU A 173 9.96 -5.49 -16.95
C LEU A 173 10.73 -5.89 -18.21
N GLU A 174 12.06 -5.79 -18.19
CA GLU A 174 12.93 -6.22 -19.29
C GLU A 174 12.79 -7.72 -19.56
N LYS A 175 12.77 -8.53 -18.51
CA LYS A 175 12.64 -9.99 -18.62
C LYS A 175 11.29 -10.42 -19.20
N GLU A 176 10.22 -9.71 -18.86
CA GLU A 176 8.86 -9.97 -19.34
C GLU A 176 8.57 -9.30 -20.71
N GLY A 177 9.54 -8.56 -21.28
CA GLY A 177 9.43 -7.97 -22.62
C GLY A 177 8.60 -6.70 -22.70
N TYR A 178 8.45 -5.96 -21.60
CA TYR A 178 7.72 -4.70 -21.57
C TYR A 178 8.61 -3.46 -21.89
N VAL A 179 9.91 -3.64 -21.83
CA VAL A 179 10.93 -2.59 -22.14
C VAL A 179 12.07 -3.20 -22.92
#